data_b6d7e38fdeb3be2c4e5370d2de02ab50
#
_entry.id   b6d7e38fdeb3be2c4e5370d2de02ab50
#
_cell.length_a   1.000
_cell.length_b   1.000
_cell.length_c   1.000
_cell.angle_alpha   90.00
_cell.angle_beta   90.00
_cell.angle_gamma   90.00
#
_symmetry.space_group_name_H-M   'P 1'
#
loop_
_entity.id
_entity.type
_entity.pdbx_description
1 polymer ?
#
loop_
_entity_poly.entity_id
_entity_poly.type
_entity_poly.pdbx_seq_one_letter_code
_entity_poly.pdbx_strand_id
1 'polypeptide(L)'
;MLNEKIIDTITIDGVEFEIIEKAKTIYAGSYFVAPDPHSEPDTDASRQWFQDNKNKIIDSITPDCMICLSIDYALDHTIAERPYAMLHGQETSNPNQPEGVHVIEAEPTTFIKVKATEAAFTLTKKLTGLDKPQENLWQLFTLVRHIFESDKYKYEFNGCKQKGNEEAEYYYFNGDNYVSVPVKRKG
;
A
#
# COMPACT_ATOMS: atom_id res chain seq x y z
N MET A 1 -1.13 -17.32 4.30
CA MET A 1 0.07 -16.72 4.92
C MET A 1 0.63 -15.76 3.89
N LEU A 2 0.82 -14.49 4.25
CA LEU A 2 1.38 -13.49 3.34
C LEU A 2 2.72 -13.99 2.78
N ASN A 3 2.97 -13.76 1.50
CA ASN A 3 4.17 -14.23 0.80
C ASN A 3 5.34 -13.23 0.99
N GLU A 4 5.61 -12.91 2.27
CA GLU A 4 6.62 -11.93 2.68
C GLU A 4 7.68 -12.55 3.59
N LYS A 5 8.91 -12.06 3.48
CA LYS A 5 10.05 -12.46 4.31
C LYS A 5 10.68 -11.21 4.93
N ILE A 6 10.71 -11.14 6.26
CA ILE A 6 11.44 -10.09 6.97
C ILE A 6 12.94 -10.34 6.77
N ILE A 7 13.65 -9.35 6.23
CA ILE A 7 15.09 -9.39 5.99
C ILE A 7 15.87 -8.52 6.97
N ASP A 8 15.22 -7.51 7.56
CA ASP A 8 15.80 -6.62 8.58
C ASP A 8 14.69 -5.96 9.40
N THR A 9 15.04 -5.43 10.57
CA THR A 9 14.15 -4.67 11.44
C THR A 9 14.92 -3.49 12.01
N ILE A 10 14.35 -2.30 11.90
CA ILE A 10 14.93 -1.05 12.39
C ILE A 10 13.97 -0.43 13.39
N THR A 11 14.47 -0.08 14.58
CA THR A 11 13.67 0.59 15.61
C THR A 11 14.07 2.06 15.72
N ILE A 12 13.10 2.96 15.65
CA ILE A 12 13.32 4.42 15.76
C ILE A 12 12.29 4.98 16.75
N ASP A 13 12.76 5.58 17.84
CA ASP A 13 11.89 6.14 18.89
C ASP A 13 10.81 5.16 19.38
N GLY A 14 11.14 3.87 19.49
CA GLY A 14 10.24 2.82 19.94
C GLY A 14 9.26 2.30 18.87
N VAL A 15 9.32 2.81 17.65
CA VAL A 15 8.57 2.31 16.49
C VAL A 15 9.42 1.33 15.70
N GLU A 16 8.87 0.16 15.42
CA GLU A 16 9.52 -0.88 14.65
C GLU A 16 9.13 -0.76 13.17
N PHE A 17 10.15 -0.81 12.30
CA PHE A 17 10.02 -0.84 10.85
C PHE A 17 10.61 -2.15 10.34
N GLU A 18 9.79 -2.98 9.76
CA GLU A 18 10.23 -4.23 9.13
C GLU A 18 10.63 -3.97 7.68
N ILE A 19 11.82 -4.40 7.27
CA ILE A 19 12.21 -4.43 5.88
C ILE A 19 11.89 -5.82 5.36
N ILE A 20 10.96 -5.91 4.41
CA ILE A 20 10.44 -7.17 3.91
C ILE A 20 10.72 -7.33 2.42
N GLU A 21 11.03 -8.54 2.00
CA GLU A 21 10.96 -8.97 0.61
C GLU A 21 9.63 -9.66 0.39
N LYS A 22 8.87 -9.17 -0.58
CA LYS A 22 7.61 -9.76 -1.00
C LYS A 22 7.79 -10.36 -2.38
N ALA A 23 7.41 -11.63 -2.53
CA ALA A 23 7.41 -12.31 -3.81
C ALA A 23 6.30 -11.73 -4.73
N LYS A 24 6.24 -12.20 -5.97
CA LYS A 24 5.15 -11.87 -6.88
C LYS A 24 3.81 -12.10 -6.18
N THR A 25 2.97 -11.09 -6.15
CA THR A 25 1.69 -11.09 -5.44
C THR A 25 0.55 -10.81 -6.41
N ILE A 26 -0.57 -11.47 -6.19
CA ILE A 26 -1.79 -11.27 -6.98
C ILE A 26 -2.83 -10.64 -6.06
N TYR A 27 -3.37 -9.51 -6.46
CA TYR A 27 -4.47 -8.83 -5.79
C TYR A 27 -5.74 -8.95 -6.62
N ALA A 28 -6.86 -9.17 -5.96
CA ALA A 28 -8.18 -9.24 -6.58
C ALA A 28 -9.15 -8.33 -5.84
N GLY A 29 -9.93 -7.53 -6.56
CA GLY A 29 -10.85 -6.58 -5.93
C GLY A 29 -11.58 -5.67 -6.88
N SER A 30 -11.96 -4.50 -6.37
CA SER A 30 -12.50 -3.39 -7.14
C SER A 30 -11.40 -2.74 -8.01
N TYR A 31 -11.80 -1.98 -9.01
CA TYR A 31 -10.88 -1.15 -9.76
C TYR A 31 -11.57 0.13 -10.21
N PHE A 32 -11.23 1.22 -9.59
CA PHE A 32 -11.81 2.53 -9.85
C PHE A 32 -10.74 3.48 -10.33
N VAL A 33 -10.95 4.06 -11.48
CA VAL A 33 -10.02 4.99 -12.16
C VAL A 33 -10.51 6.41 -11.96
N ALA A 34 -9.61 7.32 -11.66
CA ALA A 34 -9.92 8.74 -11.61
C ALA A 34 -10.46 9.23 -12.97
N PRO A 35 -11.42 10.16 -12.99
CA PRO A 35 -12.00 10.65 -14.24
C PRO A 35 -10.99 11.39 -15.13
N ASP A 36 -9.93 11.91 -14.56
CA ASP A 36 -8.83 12.60 -15.24
C ASP A 36 -7.52 12.49 -14.43
N PRO A 37 -6.35 12.82 -15.01
CA PRO A 37 -5.04 12.68 -14.34
C PRO A 37 -4.84 13.56 -13.09
N HIS A 38 -5.70 14.53 -12.85
CA HIS A 38 -5.60 15.46 -11.72
C HIS A 38 -6.66 15.23 -10.64
N SER A 39 -7.49 14.20 -10.83
CA SER A 39 -8.57 13.83 -9.93
C SER A 39 -8.23 12.57 -9.15
N GLU A 40 -8.98 12.32 -8.08
CA GLU A 40 -8.90 11.07 -7.32
C GLU A 40 -10.02 10.11 -7.75
N PRO A 41 -9.78 8.79 -7.68
CA PRO A 41 -10.84 7.78 -7.84
C PRO A 41 -11.88 7.93 -6.73
N ASP A 42 -13.11 7.51 -7.00
CA ASP A 42 -14.14 7.41 -5.96
C ASP A 42 -13.79 6.30 -4.96
N THR A 43 -13.07 6.69 -3.91
CA THR A 43 -12.58 5.80 -2.86
C THR A 43 -13.73 5.13 -2.09
N ASP A 44 -14.81 5.87 -1.84
CA ASP A 44 -15.95 5.35 -1.08
C ASP A 44 -16.73 4.33 -1.92
N ALA A 45 -16.96 4.59 -3.20
CA ALA A 45 -17.56 3.63 -4.10
C ALA A 45 -16.69 2.37 -4.27
N SER A 46 -15.37 2.53 -4.38
CA SER A 46 -14.42 1.41 -4.46
C SER A 46 -14.46 0.54 -3.20
N ARG A 47 -14.48 1.15 -2.02
CA ARG A 47 -14.59 0.45 -0.74
C ARG A 47 -15.94 -0.24 -0.58
N GLN A 48 -17.03 0.43 -0.96
CA GLN A 48 -18.38 -0.15 -0.91
C GLN A 48 -18.49 -1.37 -1.84
N TRP A 49 -17.96 -1.25 -3.06
CA TRP A 49 -17.90 -2.39 -3.98
C TRP A 49 -17.21 -3.60 -3.35
N PHE A 50 -16.07 -3.39 -2.69
CA PHE A 50 -15.34 -4.46 -2.01
C PHE A 50 -16.19 -5.10 -0.91
N GLN A 51 -16.83 -4.31 -0.06
CA GLN A 51 -17.68 -4.85 1.01
C GLN A 51 -18.81 -5.73 0.47
N ASP A 52 -19.41 -5.32 -0.63
CA ASP A 52 -20.53 -6.03 -1.26
C ASP A 52 -20.08 -7.29 -2.03
N ASN A 53 -18.85 -7.32 -2.51
CA ASN A 53 -18.37 -8.34 -3.45
C ASN A 53 -17.17 -9.18 -2.96
N LYS A 54 -16.61 -8.93 -1.79
CA LYS A 54 -15.42 -9.66 -1.28
C LYS A 54 -15.59 -11.18 -1.27
N ASN A 55 -16.81 -11.69 -1.07
CA ASN A 55 -17.11 -13.11 -1.10
C ASN A 55 -17.05 -13.74 -2.51
N LYS A 56 -16.92 -12.92 -3.57
CA LYS A 56 -16.71 -13.39 -4.93
C LYS A 56 -15.23 -13.67 -5.23
N ILE A 57 -14.33 -13.13 -4.40
CA ILE A 57 -12.89 -13.33 -4.57
C ILE A 57 -12.59 -14.78 -4.18
N ILE A 58 -12.12 -15.54 -5.16
CA ILE A 58 -11.79 -16.96 -4.96
C ILE A 58 -10.31 -17.13 -4.56
N ASP A 59 -10.05 -18.15 -3.74
CA ASP A 59 -8.70 -18.50 -3.24
C ASP A 59 -7.98 -17.32 -2.55
N SER A 60 -8.75 -16.48 -1.83
CA SER A 60 -8.18 -15.40 -1.02
C SER A 60 -7.26 -15.96 0.06
N ILE A 61 -6.05 -15.40 0.16
CA ILE A 61 -5.09 -15.71 1.23
C ILE A 61 -5.16 -14.68 2.38
N THR A 62 -5.93 -13.61 2.20
CA THR A 62 -6.16 -12.57 3.21
C THR A 62 -7.66 -12.29 3.41
N PRO A 63 -8.50 -13.30 3.71
CA PRO A 63 -9.97 -13.14 3.70
C PRO A 63 -10.49 -12.14 4.74
N ASP A 64 -9.76 -11.94 5.84
CA ASP A 64 -10.12 -11.03 6.93
C ASP A 64 -9.51 -9.62 6.78
N CYS A 65 -8.89 -9.36 5.64
CA CYS A 65 -8.22 -8.10 5.37
C CYS A 65 -8.88 -7.37 4.19
N MET A 66 -8.96 -6.06 4.29
CA MET A 66 -9.12 -5.18 3.13
C MET A 66 -7.77 -4.55 2.83
N ILE A 67 -7.30 -4.72 1.60
CA ILE A 67 -6.08 -4.08 1.11
C ILE A 67 -6.50 -2.95 0.17
N CYS A 68 -5.94 -1.77 0.40
CA CYS A 68 -6.08 -0.66 -0.53
C CYS A 68 -4.76 -0.46 -1.27
N LEU A 69 -4.81 -0.46 -2.58
CA LEU A 69 -3.68 -0.17 -3.46
C LEU A 69 -3.93 1.11 -4.23
N SER A 70 -2.91 1.95 -4.30
CA SER A 70 -2.87 3.12 -5.19
C SER A 70 -2.04 2.75 -6.41
N ILE A 71 -2.58 2.96 -7.60
CA ILE A 71 -2.01 2.49 -8.86
C ILE A 71 -1.82 3.68 -9.80
N ASP A 72 -0.64 3.77 -10.42
CA ASP A 72 -0.26 4.86 -11.32
C ASP A 72 -0.34 6.26 -10.67
N TYR A 73 -0.26 6.34 -9.32
CA TYR A 73 -0.24 7.60 -8.60
C TYR A 73 1.07 8.36 -8.83
N ALA A 74 1.00 9.60 -9.25
CA ALA A 74 2.16 10.47 -9.39
C ALA A 74 2.25 11.44 -8.21
N LEU A 75 3.32 11.35 -7.43
CA LEU A 75 3.51 12.19 -6.23
C LEU A 75 3.55 13.68 -6.51
N ASP A 76 4.00 14.09 -7.69
CA ASP A 76 4.11 15.48 -8.09
C ASP A 76 2.96 15.95 -9.01
N HIS A 77 1.99 15.10 -9.28
CA HIS A 77 0.83 15.33 -10.15
C HIS A 77 1.17 15.86 -11.57
N THR A 78 2.46 15.98 -11.89
CA THR A 78 2.93 16.56 -13.16
C THR A 78 3.30 15.52 -14.21
N ILE A 79 3.47 14.25 -13.80
CA ILE A 79 4.04 13.17 -14.61
C ILE A 79 3.07 11.99 -14.77
N ALA A 80 1.81 12.13 -14.37
CA ALA A 80 0.84 11.06 -14.54
C ALA A 80 0.56 10.86 -16.04
N GLU A 81 1.24 9.90 -16.66
CA GLU A 81 0.92 9.46 -18.03
C GLU A 81 -0.45 8.76 -18.09
N ARG A 82 -0.99 8.39 -16.94
CA ARG A 82 -2.27 7.71 -16.81
C ARG A 82 -3.08 8.28 -15.64
N PRO A 83 -4.41 8.19 -15.70
CA PRO A 83 -5.24 8.48 -14.55
C PRO A 83 -4.91 7.56 -13.37
N TYR A 84 -4.86 8.14 -12.19
CA TYR A 84 -4.74 7.43 -10.94
C TYR A 84 -5.87 6.41 -10.77
N ALA A 85 -5.53 5.22 -10.32
CA ALA A 85 -6.50 4.18 -10.04
C ALA A 85 -6.34 3.65 -8.61
N MET A 86 -7.44 3.11 -8.07
CA MET A 86 -7.47 2.52 -6.74
C MET A 86 -8.13 1.15 -6.79
N LEU A 87 -7.55 0.21 -6.07
CA LEU A 87 -8.11 -1.10 -5.82
C LEU A 87 -8.35 -1.29 -4.32
N HIS A 88 -9.56 -1.69 -3.94
CA HIS A 88 -9.83 -2.30 -2.64
C HIS A 88 -10.07 -3.78 -2.85
N GLY A 89 -9.28 -4.63 -2.20
CA GLY A 89 -9.30 -6.06 -2.48
C GLY A 89 -8.61 -6.90 -1.43
N GLN A 90 -8.17 -8.06 -1.86
CA GLN A 90 -7.46 -9.06 -1.07
C GLN A 90 -6.32 -9.67 -1.88
N GLU A 91 -5.32 -10.22 -1.21
CA GLU A 91 -4.39 -11.11 -1.89
C GLU A 91 -5.05 -12.45 -2.20
N THR A 92 -4.73 -12.99 -3.37
CA THR A 92 -5.25 -14.28 -3.82
C THR A 92 -4.13 -15.14 -4.40
N SER A 93 -4.29 -16.45 -4.38
CA SER A 93 -3.41 -17.39 -5.09
C SER A 93 -3.89 -17.68 -6.52
N ASN A 94 -5.05 -17.15 -6.92
CA ASN A 94 -5.68 -17.47 -8.19
C ASN A 94 -5.86 -16.22 -9.07
N PRO A 95 -5.16 -16.14 -10.23
CA PRO A 95 -5.34 -15.02 -11.15
C PRO A 95 -6.67 -15.08 -11.93
N ASN A 96 -7.35 -16.25 -11.95
CA ASN A 96 -8.60 -16.41 -12.68
C ASN A 96 -9.76 -16.10 -11.73
N GLN A 97 -10.21 -14.86 -11.72
CA GLN A 97 -11.31 -14.39 -10.88
C GLN A 97 -12.63 -14.30 -11.67
N PRO A 98 -13.77 -14.30 -10.98
CA PRO A 98 -15.09 -14.12 -11.61
C PRO A 98 -15.21 -12.77 -12.32
N GLU A 99 -16.16 -12.68 -13.24
CA GLU A 99 -16.51 -11.42 -13.90
C GLU A 99 -16.83 -10.31 -12.89
N GLY A 100 -16.30 -9.12 -13.16
CA GLY A 100 -16.44 -7.94 -12.31
C GLY A 100 -15.41 -7.86 -11.17
N VAL A 101 -14.59 -8.88 -10.96
CA VAL A 101 -13.43 -8.82 -10.04
C VAL A 101 -12.18 -8.48 -10.85
N HIS A 102 -11.55 -7.36 -10.54
CA HIS A 102 -10.30 -6.95 -11.20
C HIS A 102 -9.10 -7.65 -10.56
N VAL A 103 -8.09 -7.98 -11.38
CA VAL A 103 -6.86 -8.65 -10.93
C VAL A 103 -5.65 -7.80 -11.28
N ILE A 104 -4.76 -7.65 -10.30
CA ILE A 104 -3.46 -7.01 -10.46
C ILE A 104 -2.38 -7.98 -10.02
N GLU A 105 -1.35 -8.13 -10.84
CA GLU A 105 -0.16 -8.88 -10.51
C GLU A 105 0.99 -7.91 -10.25
N ALA A 106 1.48 -7.91 -8.99
CA ALA A 106 2.62 -7.08 -8.58
C ALA A 106 3.92 -7.89 -8.63
N GLU A 107 4.96 -7.28 -9.19
CA GLU A 107 6.29 -7.87 -9.27
C GLU A 107 6.96 -7.97 -7.89
N PRO A 108 7.91 -8.90 -7.70
CA PRO A 108 8.67 -9.00 -6.47
C PRO A 108 9.35 -7.68 -6.11
N THR A 109 9.18 -7.24 -4.87
CA THR A 109 9.66 -5.92 -4.43
C THR A 109 10.05 -5.96 -2.96
N THR A 110 10.97 -5.07 -2.58
CA THR A 110 11.30 -4.78 -1.19
C THR A 110 10.37 -3.68 -0.67
N PHE A 111 9.84 -3.87 0.54
CA PHE A 111 9.00 -2.90 1.21
C PHE A 111 9.57 -2.54 2.59
N ILE A 112 9.23 -1.35 3.06
CA ILE A 112 9.34 -0.99 4.48
C ILE A 112 7.93 -0.97 5.04
N LYS A 113 7.69 -1.84 6.02
CA LYS A 113 6.40 -2.05 6.66
C LYS A 113 6.39 -1.44 8.06
N VAL A 114 5.32 -0.74 8.40
CA VAL A 114 5.11 -0.16 9.73
C VAL A 114 3.67 -0.38 10.18
N LYS A 115 3.51 -0.83 11.44
CA LYS A 115 2.20 -0.99 12.06
C LYS A 115 1.61 0.35 12.47
N ALA A 116 0.29 0.46 12.37
CA ALA A 116 -0.51 1.61 12.80
C ALA A 116 -0.69 1.59 14.32
N THR A 117 0.33 2.03 15.04
CA THR A 117 0.34 2.14 16.50
C THR A 117 0.30 3.61 16.93
N GLU A 118 -0.15 3.90 18.16
CA GLU A 118 -0.10 5.24 18.73
C GLU A 118 1.31 5.83 18.67
N ALA A 119 2.34 5.01 18.95
CA ALA A 119 3.74 5.43 18.85
C ALA A 119 4.12 5.84 17.42
N ALA A 120 3.68 5.10 16.40
CA ALA A 120 3.93 5.41 15.00
C ALA A 120 3.27 6.74 14.58
N PHE A 121 2.04 6.99 14.99
CA PHE A 121 1.35 8.26 14.71
C PHE A 121 1.98 9.44 15.47
N THR A 122 2.39 9.23 16.72
CA THR A 122 3.13 10.24 17.49
C THR A 122 4.46 10.60 16.83
N LEU A 123 5.20 9.59 16.36
CA LEU A 123 6.45 9.80 15.61
C LEU A 123 6.20 10.54 14.29
N THR A 124 5.12 10.18 13.58
CA THR A 124 4.72 10.88 12.35
C THR A 124 4.51 12.36 12.60
N LYS A 125 3.69 12.71 13.60
CA LYS A 125 3.44 14.11 13.97
C LYS A 125 4.72 14.84 14.34
N LYS A 126 5.60 14.21 15.13
CA LYS A 126 6.88 14.77 15.56
C LYS A 126 7.81 15.09 14.37
N LEU A 127 7.91 14.20 13.39
CA LEU A 127 8.90 14.33 12.31
C LEU A 127 8.36 15.06 11.07
N THR A 128 7.07 14.93 10.77
CA THR A 128 6.48 15.46 9.52
C THR A 128 5.50 16.62 9.77
N GLY A 129 5.07 16.85 11.00
CA GLY A 129 4.03 17.81 11.35
C GLY A 129 2.60 17.35 10.99
N LEU A 130 2.43 16.18 10.41
CA LEU A 130 1.11 15.64 10.08
C LEU A 130 0.38 15.18 11.34
N ASP A 131 -0.86 15.64 11.49
CA ASP A 131 -1.75 15.30 12.61
C ASP A 131 -3.13 14.97 12.04
N LYS A 132 -3.26 13.79 11.47
CA LYS A 132 -4.51 13.27 10.90
C LYS A 132 -5.10 12.20 11.82
N PRO A 133 -6.39 11.89 11.71
CA PRO A 133 -6.98 10.75 12.43
C PRO A 133 -6.19 9.45 12.21
N GLN A 134 -6.13 8.58 13.22
CA GLN A 134 -5.31 7.35 13.18
C GLN A 134 -5.77 6.33 12.13
N GLU A 135 -7.00 6.39 11.67
CA GLU A 135 -7.51 5.60 10.55
C GLU A 135 -6.93 6.01 9.20
N ASN A 136 -6.30 7.19 9.11
CA ASN A 136 -5.64 7.64 7.88
C ASN A 136 -4.21 7.09 7.80
N LEU A 137 -4.06 5.90 7.25
CA LEU A 137 -2.77 5.23 7.12
C LEU A 137 -1.78 5.95 6.19
N TRP A 138 -2.25 6.85 5.31
CA TRP A 138 -1.38 7.62 4.42
C TRP A 138 -0.30 8.43 5.17
N GLN A 139 -0.58 8.87 6.38
CA GLN A 139 0.44 9.56 7.19
C GLN A 139 1.62 8.64 7.55
N LEU A 140 1.42 7.32 7.67
CA LEU A 140 2.50 6.36 7.90
C LEU A 140 3.35 6.15 6.63
N PHE A 141 2.75 6.22 5.45
CA PHE A 141 3.49 6.28 4.19
C PHE A 141 4.45 7.48 4.18
N THR A 142 3.96 8.66 4.56
CA THR A 142 4.79 9.87 4.67
C THR A 142 5.89 9.70 5.72
N LEU A 143 5.62 9.06 6.86
CA LEU A 143 6.62 8.76 7.88
C LEU A 143 7.75 7.91 7.33
N VAL A 144 7.42 6.79 6.67
CA VAL A 144 8.40 5.88 6.08
C VAL A 144 9.29 6.64 5.09
N ARG A 145 8.69 7.42 4.18
CA ARG A 145 9.44 8.21 3.22
C ARG A 145 10.36 9.23 3.89
N HIS A 146 9.85 9.99 4.85
CA HIS A 146 10.64 10.98 5.57
C HIS A 146 11.90 10.39 6.22
N ILE A 147 11.78 9.20 6.82
CA ILE A 147 12.90 8.53 7.50
C ILE A 147 13.85 7.88 6.50
N PHE A 148 13.34 7.03 5.62
CA PHE A 148 14.15 6.08 4.87
C PHE A 148 14.70 6.64 3.55
N GLU A 149 14.13 7.71 3.03
CA GLU A 149 14.72 8.46 1.92
C GLU A 149 15.87 9.38 2.35
N SER A 150 16.13 9.50 3.65
CA SER A 150 17.29 10.24 4.19
C SER A 150 18.63 9.58 3.79
N ASP A 151 19.71 10.35 3.83
CA ASP A 151 21.05 9.85 3.50
C ASP A 151 21.53 8.74 4.44
N LYS A 152 20.95 8.68 5.65
CA LYS A 152 21.29 7.64 6.64
C LYS A 152 20.94 6.24 6.16
N TYR A 153 19.76 6.06 5.49
CA TYR A 153 19.25 4.75 5.11
C TYR A 153 19.38 4.48 3.61
N LYS A 154 19.54 5.53 2.79
CA LYS A 154 19.75 5.44 1.34
C LYS A 154 18.75 4.57 0.59
N TYR A 155 17.48 4.71 0.94
CA TYR A 155 16.39 4.16 0.17
C TYR A 155 15.75 5.23 -0.71
N GLU A 156 15.16 4.81 -1.80
CA GLU A 156 14.27 5.64 -2.58
C GLU A 156 12.94 4.91 -2.81
N PHE A 157 11.89 5.67 -2.94
CA PHE A 157 10.56 5.16 -3.25
C PHE A 157 10.56 4.46 -4.62
N ASN A 158 9.96 3.28 -4.69
CA ASN A 158 9.94 2.42 -5.88
C ASN A 158 8.52 2.11 -6.37
N GLY A 159 7.56 2.99 -6.07
CA GLY A 159 6.20 2.88 -6.57
C GLY A 159 5.95 3.65 -7.86
N CYS A 160 4.83 3.42 -8.51
CA CYS A 160 4.20 4.20 -9.59
C CYS A 160 4.92 4.34 -10.92
N LYS A 161 6.22 4.08 -11.02
CA LYS A 161 6.98 4.28 -12.26
C LYS A 161 7.16 3.03 -13.10
N GLN A 162 6.81 1.87 -12.56
CA GLN A 162 6.91 0.60 -13.28
C GLN A 162 5.52 -0.04 -13.34
N LYS A 163 5.18 -0.59 -14.49
CA LYS A 163 3.92 -1.31 -14.68
C LYS A 163 3.81 -2.43 -13.65
N GLY A 164 2.75 -2.41 -12.84
CA GLY A 164 2.51 -3.38 -11.79
C GLY A 164 3.10 -3.03 -10.42
N ASN A 165 3.70 -1.82 -10.24
CA ASN A 165 4.12 -1.36 -8.92
C ASN A 165 3.12 -0.36 -8.35
N GLU A 166 2.65 -0.63 -7.17
CA GLU A 166 1.75 0.20 -6.39
C GLU A 166 2.54 1.33 -5.70
N GLU A 167 1.87 2.41 -5.36
CA GLU A 167 2.43 3.47 -4.54
C GLU A 167 2.76 2.97 -3.14
N ALA A 168 1.78 2.34 -2.50
CA ALA A 168 1.87 1.69 -1.20
C ALA A 168 0.72 0.72 -1.05
N GLU A 169 0.91 -0.23 -0.16
CA GLU A 169 -0.10 -1.18 0.23
C GLU A 169 -0.61 -0.81 1.62
N TYR A 170 -1.91 -0.50 1.74
CA TYR A 170 -2.57 -0.16 3.01
C TYR A 170 -3.42 -1.34 3.45
N TYR A 171 -3.05 -1.97 4.56
CA TYR A 171 -3.70 -3.17 5.08
C TYR A 171 -4.60 -2.82 6.26
N TYR A 172 -5.87 -3.17 6.15
CA TYR A 172 -6.89 -2.97 7.16
C TYR A 172 -7.35 -4.33 7.69
N PHE A 173 -6.70 -4.78 8.76
CA PHE A 173 -7.14 -5.91 9.57
C PHE A 173 -7.92 -5.41 10.80
N ASN A 174 -8.73 -6.28 11.42
CA ASN A 174 -9.43 -5.95 12.66
C ASN A 174 -8.43 -5.67 13.81
N GLY A 175 -7.96 -4.41 13.91
CA GLY A 175 -7.07 -3.92 14.95
C GLY A 175 -5.57 -3.99 14.66
N ASP A 176 -5.14 -4.60 13.56
CA ASP A 176 -3.71 -4.76 13.20
C ASP A 176 -3.40 -4.11 11.83
N ASN A 177 -3.79 -2.85 11.68
CA ASN A 177 -3.55 -2.12 10.44
C ASN A 177 -2.07 -1.80 10.26
N TYR A 178 -1.62 -1.80 9.01
CA TYR A 178 -0.26 -1.39 8.66
C TYR A 178 -0.16 -0.84 7.24
N VAL A 179 0.94 -0.20 6.94
CA VAL A 179 1.31 0.22 5.59
C VAL A 179 2.62 -0.44 5.18
N SER A 180 2.71 -0.86 3.92
CA SER A 180 3.93 -1.32 3.28
C SER A 180 4.28 -0.38 2.13
N VAL A 181 5.46 0.23 2.19
CA VAL A 181 5.94 1.23 1.22
C VAL A 181 7.01 0.60 0.35
N PRO A 182 6.81 0.50 -0.98
CA PRO A 182 7.79 -0.09 -1.87
C PRO A 182 9.03 0.79 -1.98
N VAL A 183 10.20 0.17 -1.84
CA VAL A 183 11.49 0.86 -1.84
C VAL A 183 12.54 0.08 -2.64
N LYS A 184 13.56 0.80 -3.08
CA LYS A 184 14.83 0.22 -3.53
C LYS A 184 16.00 1.00 -2.91
N ARG A 185 17.16 0.36 -2.77
CA ARG A 185 18.36 1.05 -2.35
C ARG A 185 18.83 2.00 -3.45
N LYS A 186 19.25 3.19 -3.06
CA LYS A 186 19.99 4.10 -3.93
C LYS A 186 21.32 3.44 -4.30
N GLY A 187 21.68 3.51 -5.58
CA GLY A 187 22.95 3.02 -6.09
C GLY A 187 24.16 3.82 -5.57
#